data_e9269d48ab390020af80676dbfe7821a
#
_entry.id   e9269d48ab390020af80676dbfe7821a
#
_cell.length_a   1.000
_cell.length_b   1.000
_cell.length_c   1.000
_cell.angle_alpha   90.00
_cell.angle_beta   90.00
_cell.angle_gamma   90.00
#
_symmetry.space_group_name_H-M   'P 1'
#
loop_
_entity.id
_entity.type
_entity.pdbx_description
1 polymer ?
#
loop_
_entity_poly.entity_id
_entity_poly.type
_entity_poly.pdbx_seq_one_letter_code
_entity_poly.pdbx_strand_id
1 'polypeptide(L)'
;ETENTETARDGQEKSLRGEKEETEWENLRKSSAWDCVQKARKKDRPVGGDYIRELFPDFIEFHGDRLYGDDAAIIGGIASFDGTPVTVIAEAKGADTKENIHRNFGMPSPEGYRKALRLMKQAEKFGRSIITFIDTPGAFPGLEAETNGQSEAIARNLAAMSQLSVPVIAV
;
A
#
# COMPACT_ATOMS: atom_id res chain seq x y z
N GLU A 1 -37.10 28.02 0.18
CA GLU A 1 -36.22 28.38 1.33
C GLU A 1 -35.31 27.22 1.79
N THR A 2 -35.65 25.94 1.52
CA THR A 2 -34.89 24.77 1.94
C THR A 2 -33.66 24.44 1.04
N GLU A 3 -33.73 24.70 -0.27
CA GLU A 3 -32.61 24.45 -1.19
C GLU A 3 -31.39 25.39 -1.02
N ASN A 4 -31.66 26.62 -0.57
CA ASN A 4 -30.60 27.62 -0.34
C ASN A 4 -29.80 27.38 0.94
N THR A 5 -30.33 26.61 1.89
CA THR A 5 -29.64 26.25 3.14
C THR A 5 -28.74 25.04 3.03
N GLU A 6 -29.03 24.10 2.13
CA GLU A 6 -28.19 22.91 1.87
C GLU A 6 -26.93 23.27 1.09
N THR A 7 -27.06 24.09 0.04
CA THR A 7 -25.91 24.57 -0.75
C THR A 7 -24.95 25.45 0.06
N ALA A 8 -25.47 26.24 1.01
CA ALA A 8 -24.62 27.04 1.88
C ALA A 8 -23.87 26.21 2.94
N ARG A 9 -24.46 25.11 3.43
CA ARG A 9 -23.79 24.16 4.33
C ARG A 9 -22.72 23.36 3.61
N ASP A 10 -22.96 22.85 2.42
CA ASP A 10 -22.00 22.09 1.61
C ASP A 10 -20.78 22.96 1.21
N GLY A 11 -20.99 24.24 0.90
CA GLY A 11 -19.91 25.21 0.64
C GLY A 11 -19.08 25.52 1.90
N GLN A 12 -19.69 25.57 3.07
CA GLN A 12 -19.02 25.84 4.34
C GLN A 12 -18.23 24.63 4.84
N GLU A 13 -18.74 23.41 4.66
CA GLU A 13 -18.02 22.17 4.96
C GLU A 13 -16.81 21.96 4.04
N LYS A 14 -16.92 22.25 2.75
CA LYS A 14 -15.80 22.21 1.80
C LYS A 14 -14.72 23.25 2.12
N SER A 15 -15.10 24.46 2.54
CA SER A 15 -14.16 25.50 2.96
C SER A 15 -13.40 25.11 4.23
N LEU A 16 -14.13 24.61 5.26
CA LEU A 16 -13.53 24.13 6.51
C LEU A 16 -12.63 22.91 6.32
N ARG A 17 -12.94 22.05 5.36
CA ARG A 17 -12.10 20.90 5.00
C ARG A 17 -10.82 21.34 4.32
N GLY A 18 -10.88 22.29 3.38
CA GLY A 18 -9.72 22.88 2.73
C GLY A 18 -8.78 23.59 3.70
N GLU A 19 -9.32 24.38 4.64
CA GLU A 19 -8.53 25.07 5.68
C GLU A 19 -7.85 24.08 6.65
N LYS A 20 -8.51 22.97 6.99
CA LYS A 20 -7.91 21.91 7.82
C LYS A 20 -6.79 21.18 7.07
N GLU A 21 -6.97 20.87 5.81
CA GLU A 21 -5.95 20.22 4.97
C GLU A 21 -4.73 21.12 4.79
N GLU A 22 -4.89 22.43 4.50
CA GLU A 22 -3.78 23.39 4.42
C GLU A 22 -3.00 23.48 5.75
N THR A 23 -3.70 23.53 6.87
CA THR A 23 -3.07 23.59 8.21
C THR A 23 -2.30 22.31 8.53
N GLU A 24 -2.79 21.15 8.11
CA GLU A 24 -2.14 19.86 8.30
C GLU A 24 -0.87 19.76 7.45
N TRP A 25 -0.90 20.19 6.19
CA TRP A 25 0.28 20.27 5.32
C TRP A 25 1.35 21.23 5.84
N GLU A 26 0.96 22.38 6.40
CA GLU A 26 1.89 23.31 7.03
C GLU A 26 2.55 22.73 8.29
N ASN A 27 1.80 21.99 9.10
CA ASN A 27 2.33 21.31 10.28
C ASN A 27 3.28 20.16 9.90
N LEU A 28 2.98 19.42 8.83
CA LEU A 28 3.89 18.39 8.30
C LEU A 28 5.22 18.98 7.82
N ARG A 29 5.19 20.14 7.17
CA ARG A 29 6.42 20.85 6.73
C ARG A 29 7.27 21.36 7.91
N LYS A 30 6.66 21.60 9.07
CA LYS A 30 7.34 22.07 10.28
C LYS A 30 7.84 20.93 11.18
N SER A 31 7.41 19.66 10.92
CA SER A 31 7.83 18.53 11.73
C SER A 31 9.29 18.17 11.47
N SER A 32 10.01 17.86 12.54
CA SER A 32 11.39 17.36 12.43
C SER A 32 11.42 15.97 11.79
N ALA A 33 12.58 15.58 11.22
CA ALA A 33 12.76 14.21 10.70
C ALA A 33 12.48 13.14 11.77
N TRP A 34 12.79 13.43 13.03
CA TRP A 34 12.49 12.53 14.14
C TRP A 34 10.99 12.38 14.40
N ASP A 35 10.22 13.46 14.31
CA ASP A 35 8.76 13.40 14.45
C ASP A 35 8.13 12.54 13.34
N CYS A 36 8.66 12.62 12.12
CA CYS A 36 8.22 11.76 11.00
C CYS A 36 8.50 10.29 11.30
N VAL A 37 9.69 9.96 11.82
CA VAL A 37 10.04 8.59 12.22
C VAL A 37 9.12 8.08 13.34
N GLN A 38 8.82 8.93 14.33
CA GLN A 38 7.92 8.57 15.42
C GLN A 38 6.49 8.34 14.91
N LYS A 39 5.99 9.20 14.01
CA LYS A 39 4.67 9.02 13.37
C LYS A 39 4.59 7.71 12.59
N ALA A 40 5.60 7.40 11.79
CA ALA A 40 5.67 6.16 11.02
C ALA A 40 5.68 4.89 11.89
N ARG A 41 6.10 5.01 13.15
CA ARG A 41 6.18 3.90 14.13
C ARG A 41 5.00 3.83 15.10
N LYS A 42 4.03 4.74 15.01
CA LYS A 42 2.84 4.68 15.86
C LYS A 42 2.04 3.40 15.60
N LYS A 43 1.53 2.78 16.68
CA LYS A 43 0.77 1.54 16.61
C LYS A 43 -0.69 1.75 16.19
N ASP A 44 -1.22 2.95 16.39
CA ASP A 44 -2.61 3.33 16.18
C ASP A 44 -2.88 3.95 14.79
N ARG A 45 -1.89 3.99 13.93
CA ARG A 45 -2.07 4.48 12.56
C ARG A 45 -2.62 3.38 11.63
N PRO A 46 -3.37 3.75 10.59
CA PRO A 46 -3.79 2.81 9.57
C PRO A 46 -2.60 2.12 8.90
N VAL A 47 -2.74 0.86 8.55
CA VAL A 47 -1.77 0.06 7.80
C VAL A 47 -2.34 -0.33 6.43
N GLY A 48 -1.53 -0.89 5.55
CA GLY A 48 -1.92 -1.22 4.18
C GLY A 48 -3.22 -2.04 4.07
N GLY A 49 -3.44 -2.99 4.98
CA GLY A 49 -4.69 -3.77 5.03
C GLY A 49 -5.93 -2.94 5.39
N ASP A 50 -5.77 -1.88 6.18
CA ASP A 50 -6.88 -0.99 6.53
C ASP A 50 -7.29 -0.14 5.32
N TYR A 51 -6.31 0.41 4.59
CA TYR A 51 -6.58 1.14 3.35
C TYR A 51 -7.27 0.27 2.30
N ILE A 52 -6.84 -1.00 2.16
CA ILE A 52 -7.50 -1.94 1.24
C ILE A 52 -8.96 -2.14 1.64
N ARG A 53 -9.25 -2.39 2.89
CA ARG A 53 -10.60 -2.65 3.40
C ARG A 53 -11.54 -1.45 3.21
N GLU A 54 -11.04 -0.24 3.45
CA GLU A 54 -11.85 0.98 3.37
C GLU A 54 -12.05 1.48 1.93
N LEU A 55 -11.02 1.39 1.09
CA LEU A 55 -11.05 1.96 -0.26
C LEU A 55 -11.53 0.96 -1.32
N PHE A 56 -11.43 -0.35 -1.06
CA PHE A 56 -11.67 -1.40 -2.05
C PHE A 56 -12.59 -2.50 -1.49
N PRO A 57 -13.89 -2.24 -1.31
CA PRO A 57 -14.82 -3.22 -0.72
C PRO A 57 -15.01 -4.49 -1.56
N ASP A 58 -14.66 -4.45 -2.84
CA ASP A 58 -14.70 -5.57 -3.78
C ASP A 58 -13.33 -6.25 -4.01
N PHE A 59 -12.34 -5.99 -3.14
CA PHE A 59 -10.99 -6.52 -3.27
C PHE A 59 -10.97 -8.05 -3.27
N ILE A 60 -10.31 -8.61 -4.28
CA ILE A 60 -10.06 -10.05 -4.41
C ILE A 60 -8.57 -10.29 -4.27
N GLU A 61 -8.16 -10.91 -3.17
CA GLU A 61 -6.77 -11.21 -2.89
C GLU A 61 -6.25 -12.38 -3.73
N PHE A 62 -5.02 -12.26 -4.20
CA PHE A 62 -4.28 -13.29 -4.91
C PHE A 62 -3.06 -13.73 -4.13
N HIS A 63 -2.93 -15.02 -3.91
CA HIS A 63 -1.89 -15.63 -3.12
C HIS A 63 -0.80 -16.29 -3.96
N GLY A 64 0.40 -16.39 -3.37
CA GLY A 64 1.53 -17.16 -3.86
C GLY A 64 2.31 -16.53 -5.01
N ASP A 65 3.57 -16.86 -5.08
CA ASP A 65 4.53 -16.38 -6.08
C ASP A 65 4.58 -17.23 -7.35
N ARG A 66 3.95 -18.41 -7.35
CA ARG A 66 3.98 -19.42 -8.41
C ARG A 66 5.33 -20.11 -8.59
N LEU A 67 6.21 -20.03 -7.59
CA LEU A 67 7.52 -20.65 -7.61
C LEU A 67 7.79 -21.46 -6.33
N TYR A 68 7.67 -20.84 -5.16
CA TYR A 68 8.03 -21.44 -3.87
C TYR A 68 6.89 -21.39 -2.86
N GLY A 69 6.29 -20.23 -2.64
CA GLY A 69 5.29 -20.07 -1.59
C GLY A 69 4.48 -18.79 -1.66
N ASP A 70 3.89 -18.45 -0.52
CA ASP A 70 3.21 -17.19 -0.29
C ASP A 70 3.90 -16.42 0.83
N ASP A 71 3.69 -15.11 0.87
CA ASP A 71 4.18 -14.23 1.92
C ASP A 71 3.06 -13.31 2.41
N ALA A 72 2.74 -13.43 3.69
CA ALA A 72 1.72 -12.63 4.34
C ALA A 72 2.13 -11.15 4.54
N ALA A 73 3.41 -10.82 4.38
CA ALA A 73 3.89 -9.44 4.43
C ALA A 73 3.48 -8.63 3.19
N ILE A 74 3.06 -9.28 2.10
CA ILE A 74 2.49 -8.63 0.92
C ILE A 74 1.03 -9.06 0.74
N ILE A 75 0.12 -8.11 0.78
CA ILE A 75 -1.27 -8.27 0.34
C ILE A 75 -1.35 -7.76 -1.09
N GLY A 76 -1.92 -8.54 -2.00
CA GLY A 76 -2.04 -8.08 -3.38
C GLY A 76 -3.20 -8.74 -4.11
N GLY A 77 -3.85 -7.98 -4.99
CA GLY A 77 -5.03 -8.46 -5.68
C GLY A 77 -5.58 -7.47 -6.69
N ILE A 78 -6.83 -7.65 -7.05
CA ILE A 78 -7.58 -6.78 -7.95
C ILE A 78 -8.80 -6.21 -7.24
N ALA A 79 -9.17 -5.00 -7.63
CA ALA A 79 -10.34 -4.31 -7.12
C ALA A 79 -10.90 -3.34 -8.16
N SER A 80 -11.98 -2.67 -7.82
CA SER A 80 -12.49 -1.51 -8.54
C SER A 80 -12.23 -0.24 -7.72
N PHE A 81 -11.69 0.78 -8.37
CA PHE A 81 -11.58 2.11 -7.79
C PHE A 81 -12.40 3.08 -8.64
N ASP A 82 -13.47 3.60 -8.07
CA ASP A 82 -14.45 4.46 -8.79
C ASP A 82 -14.88 3.86 -10.14
N GLY A 83 -15.26 2.57 -10.12
CA GLY A 83 -15.69 1.83 -11.32
C GLY A 83 -14.56 1.41 -12.27
N THR A 84 -13.31 1.79 -11.99
CA THR A 84 -12.15 1.44 -12.84
C THR A 84 -11.39 0.25 -12.23
N PRO A 85 -11.15 -0.85 -12.99
CA PRO A 85 -10.37 -1.98 -12.49
C PRO A 85 -8.92 -1.60 -12.20
N VAL A 86 -8.44 -1.91 -11.00
CA VAL A 86 -7.07 -1.65 -10.56
C VAL A 86 -6.42 -2.90 -9.97
N THR A 87 -5.10 -2.93 -9.95
CA THR A 87 -4.32 -3.88 -9.17
C THR A 87 -3.79 -3.17 -7.93
N VAL A 88 -4.07 -3.72 -6.75
CA VAL A 88 -3.64 -3.14 -5.47
C VAL A 88 -2.59 -4.06 -4.86
N ILE A 89 -1.49 -3.49 -4.38
CA ILE A 89 -0.39 -4.19 -3.70
C ILE A 89 -0.03 -3.39 -2.45
N ALA A 90 -0.02 -4.02 -1.30
CA ALA A 90 0.33 -3.37 -0.04
C ALA A 90 1.37 -4.17 0.73
N GLU A 91 2.35 -3.49 1.28
CA GLU A 91 3.15 -4.03 2.38
C GLU A 91 2.29 -4.02 3.64
N ALA A 92 2.20 -5.16 4.30
CA ALA A 92 1.25 -5.38 5.37
C ALA A 92 1.96 -5.59 6.71
N LYS A 93 1.74 -4.64 7.63
CA LYS A 93 1.97 -4.83 9.05
C LYS A 93 0.72 -5.37 9.72
N GLY A 94 0.87 -6.02 10.88
CA GLY A 94 -0.26 -6.48 11.68
C GLY A 94 -0.75 -5.42 12.65
N ALA A 95 -2.02 -5.54 13.05
CA ALA A 95 -2.62 -4.70 14.08
C ALA A 95 -2.16 -5.07 15.50
N ASP A 96 -1.77 -6.31 15.72
CA ASP A 96 -1.27 -6.83 17.01
C ASP A 96 0.06 -7.57 16.86
N THR A 97 0.62 -8.02 17.98
CA THR A 97 1.91 -8.72 18.00
C THR A 97 1.87 -10.04 17.24
N LYS A 98 0.77 -10.80 17.35
CA LYS A 98 0.62 -12.10 16.68
C LYS A 98 0.55 -11.93 15.18
N GLU A 99 -0.23 -10.98 14.72
CA GLU A 99 -0.35 -10.65 13.30
C GLU A 99 0.97 -10.08 12.76
N ASN A 100 1.66 -9.23 13.52
CA ASN A 100 2.98 -8.72 13.13
C ASN A 100 4.00 -9.85 12.94
N ILE A 101 4.02 -10.84 13.83
CA ILE A 101 4.90 -12.03 13.67
C ILE A 101 4.52 -12.78 12.38
N HIS A 102 3.24 -13.03 12.14
CA HIS A 102 2.76 -13.70 10.93
C HIS A 102 3.13 -12.97 9.64
N ARG A 103 3.19 -11.63 9.68
CA ARG A 103 3.54 -10.76 8.55
C ARG A 103 5.02 -10.34 8.53
N ASN A 104 5.90 -11.05 9.25
CA ASN A 104 7.31 -10.70 9.36
C ASN A 104 7.54 -9.22 9.72
N PHE A 105 6.67 -8.61 10.54
CA PHE A 105 6.70 -7.19 10.88
C PHE A 105 6.63 -6.25 9.66
N GLY A 106 6.00 -6.67 8.57
CA GLY A 106 5.95 -5.93 7.32
C GLY A 106 7.26 -5.99 6.52
N MET A 107 8.08 -7.01 6.76
CA MET A 107 9.32 -7.25 6.01
C MET A 107 9.10 -8.38 5.01
N PRO A 108 8.98 -8.09 3.70
CA PRO A 108 8.72 -9.13 2.72
C PRO A 108 9.90 -10.08 2.53
N SER A 109 9.57 -11.36 2.39
CA SER A 109 10.45 -12.43 1.92
C SER A 109 10.53 -12.45 0.39
N PRO A 110 11.43 -13.24 -0.24
CA PRO A 110 11.51 -13.34 -1.70
C PRO A 110 10.19 -13.69 -2.38
N GLU A 111 9.35 -14.50 -1.73
CA GLU A 111 8.03 -14.90 -2.20
C GLU A 111 7.09 -13.69 -2.32
N GLY A 112 7.17 -12.75 -1.37
CA GLY A 112 6.39 -11.50 -1.40
C GLY A 112 6.77 -10.62 -2.58
N TYR A 113 8.06 -10.42 -2.81
CA TYR A 113 8.56 -9.66 -3.98
C TYR A 113 8.18 -10.33 -5.30
N ARG A 114 8.27 -11.67 -5.39
CA ARG A 114 7.85 -12.40 -6.60
C ARG A 114 6.35 -12.36 -6.81
N LYS A 115 5.55 -12.43 -5.73
CA LYS A 115 4.09 -12.23 -5.78
C LYS A 115 3.75 -10.83 -6.31
N ALA A 116 4.37 -9.79 -5.77
CA ALA A 116 4.18 -8.42 -6.24
C ALA A 116 4.53 -8.27 -7.73
N LEU A 117 5.69 -8.79 -8.16
CA LEU A 117 6.10 -8.79 -9.56
C LEU A 117 5.09 -9.48 -10.48
N ARG A 118 4.59 -10.63 -10.06
CA ARG A 118 3.56 -11.38 -10.80
C ARG A 118 2.30 -10.55 -11.00
N LEU A 119 1.85 -9.88 -9.95
CA LEU A 119 0.65 -9.03 -9.99
C LEU A 119 0.86 -7.78 -10.86
N MET A 120 2.03 -7.16 -10.80
CA MET A 120 2.38 -6.03 -11.68
C MET A 120 2.38 -6.43 -13.16
N LYS A 121 2.99 -7.56 -13.50
CA LYS A 121 2.96 -8.10 -14.88
C LYS A 121 1.54 -8.46 -15.33
N GLN A 122 0.71 -8.97 -14.44
CA GLN A 122 -0.70 -9.22 -14.73
C GLN A 122 -1.47 -7.92 -14.93
N ALA A 123 -1.20 -6.89 -14.14
CA ALA A 123 -1.80 -5.56 -14.31
C ALA A 123 -1.47 -5.00 -15.69
N GLU A 124 -0.21 -5.01 -16.06
CA GLU A 124 0.25 -4.56 -17.39
C GLU A 124 -0.42 -5.32 -18.53
N LYS A 125 -0.46 -6.65 -18.45
CA LYS A 125 -1.12 -7.51 -19.46
C LYS A 125 -2.58 -7.16 -19.69
N PHE A 126 -3.30 -6.74 -18.66
CA PHE A 126 -4.73 -6.40 -18.71
C PHE A 126 -5.00 -4.90 -18.72
N GLY A 127 -3.98 -4.05 -18.81
CA GLY A 127 -4.12 -2.61 -18.87
C GLY A 127 -4.66 -1.96 -17.60
N ARG A 128 -4.47 -2.59 -16.42
CA ARG A 128 -4.91 -2.03 -15.14
C ARG A 128 -3.83 -1.14 -14.53
N SER A 129 -4.23 0.00 -14.01
CA SER A 129 -3.38 0.82 -13.15
C SER A 129 -3.02 0.06 -11.86
N ILE A 130 -1.85 0.37 -11.31
CA ILE A 130 -1.33 -0.25 -10.10
C ILE A 130 -1.34 0.78 -8.98
N ILE A 131 -1.87 0.42 -7.82
CA ILE A 131 -1.82 1.23 -6.59
C ILE A 131 -0.99 0.44 -5.58
N THR A 132 0.06 1.08 -5.04
CA THR A 132 0.92 0.46 -4.02
C THR A 132 0.85 1.24 -2.72
N PHE A 133 0.68 0.52 -1.59
CA PHE A 133 0.81 1.07 -0.24
C PHE A 133 2.14 0.60 0.34
N ILE A 134 3.04 1.55 0.63
CA ILE A 134 4.42 1.28 1.04
C ILE A 134 4.57 1.54 2.53
N ASP A 135 4.71 0.48 3.30
CA ASP A 135 4.88 0.55 4.75
C ASP A 135 5.74 -0.60 5.28
N THR A 136 7.04 -0.51 5.09
CA THR A 136 8.00 -1.53 5.51
C THR A 136 9.22 -0.94 6.20
N PRO A 137 9.82 -1.64 7.19
CA PRO A 137 11.15 -1.29 7.67
C PRO A 137 12.28 -1.78 6.74
N GLY A 138 11.99 -2.66 5.79
CA GLY A 138 12.93 -3.25 4.84
C GLY A 138 12.59 -4.68 4.45
N ALA A 139 13.47 -5.34 3.73
CA ALA A 139 13.35 -6.76 3.37
C ALA A 139 13.59 -7.66 4.58
N PHE A 140 13.01 -8.86 4.60
CA PHE A 140 13.22 -9.83 5.68
C PHE A 140 14.69 -10.29 5.72
N PRO A 141 15.41 -10.11 6.86
CA PRO A 141 16.86 -10.33 6.96
C PRO A 141 17.19 -11.76 7.41
N GLY A 142 16.46 -12.76 6.94
CA GLY A 142 16.65 -14.16 7.33
C GLY A 142 17.59 -14.93 6.39
N LEU A 143 18.32 -15.92 6.92
CA LEU A 143 19.16 -16.80 6.12
C LEU A 143 18.36 -17.53 5.03
N GLU A 144 17.13 -17.92 5.35
CA GLU A 144 16.22 -18.55 4.40
C GLU A 144 15.87 -17.60 3.24
N ALA A 145 15.64 -16.31 3.54
CA ALA A 145 15.39 -15.32 2.51
C ALA A 145 16.59 -15.14 1.57
N GLU A 146 17.80 -15.10 2.10
CA GLU A 146 19.02 -15.04 1.28
C GLU A 146 19.17 -16.29 0.41
N THR A 147 18.94 -17.46 0.98
CA THR A 147 18.99 -18.75 0.25
C THR A 147 17.96 -18.80 -0.87
N ASN A 148 16.77 -18.23 -0.66
CA ASN A 148 15.67 -18.20 -1.62
C ASN A 148 15.76 -17.03 -2.61
N GLY A 149 16.87 -16.26 -2.61
CA GLY A 149 17.17 -15.25 -3.61
C GLY A 149 16.54 -13.87 -3.32
N GLN A 150 16.65 -13.37 -2.09
CA GLN A 150 16.09 -12.06 -1.68
C GLN A 150 16.58 -10.93 -2.59
N SER A 151 17.89 -10.81 -2.79
CA SER A 151 18.48 -9.75 -3.61
C SER A 151 18.01 -9.81 -5.07
N GLU A 152 17.92 -11.02 -5.63
CA GLU A 152 17.43 -11.21 -6.99
C GLU A 152 15.95 -10.84 -7.14
N ALA A 153 15.12 -11.25 -6.18
CA ALA A 153 13.69 -10.93 -6.20
C ALA A 153 13.45 -9.42 -6.16
N ILE A 154 14.21 -8.68 -5.35
CA ILE A 154 14.17 -7.21 -5.28
C ILE A 154 14.65 -6.60 -6.60
N ALA A 155 15.81 -7.02 -7.11
CA ALA A 155 16.39 -6.48 -8.35
C ALA A 155 15.46 -6.68 -9.56
N ARG A 156 14.80 -7.83 -9.65
CA ARG A 156 13.81 -8.11 -10.71
C ARG A 156 12.58 -7.20 -10.61
N ASN A 157 12.12 -6.87 -9.40
CA ASN A 157 11.03 -5.89 -9.22
C ASN A 157 11.45 -4.51 -9.74
N LEU A 158 12.64 -4.01 -9.34
CA LEU A 158 13.14 -2.71 -9.81
C LEU A 158 13.22 -2.66 -11.34
N ALA A 159 13.81 -3.68 -11.97
CA ALA A 159 13.93 -3.77 -13.41
C ALA A 159 12.56 -3.82 -14.11
N ALA A 160 11.61 -4.60 -13.59
CA ALA A 160 10.28 -4.69 -14.17
C ALA A 160 9.47 -3.41 -13.99
N MET A 161 9.51 -2.78 -12.82
CA MET A 161 8.78 -1.53 -12.55
C MET A 161 9.23 -0.40 -13.47
N SER A 162 10.52 -0.34 -13.82
CA SER A 162 11.03 0.66 -14.76
C SER A 162 10.52 0.49 -16.22
N GLN A 163 9.94 -0.65 -16.54
CA GLN A 163 9.46 -1.00 -17.87
C GLN A 163 7.93 -1.07 -17.97
N LEU A 164 7.21 -0.93 -16.85
CA LEU A 164 5.75 -0.99 -16.86
C LEU A 164 5.17 0.14 -17.72
N SER A 165 4.22 -0.24 -18.57
CA SER A 165 3.51 0.66 -19.48
C SER A 165 2.17 1.15 -18.90
N VAL A 166 1.77 0.69 -17.73
CA VAL A 166 0.58 1.13 -17.00
C VAL A 166 0.94 2.11 -15.89
N PRO A 167 0.03 3.01 -15.49
CA PRO A 167 0.27 3.93 -14.37
C PRO A 167 0.53 3.17 -13.07
N VAL A 168 1.53 3.63 -12.31
CA VAL A 168 1.84 3.14 -10.95
C VAL A 168 1.71 4.32 -9.99
N ILE A 169 0.83 4.19 -9.01
CA ILE A 169 0.60 5.18 -7.96
C ILE A 169 1.17 4.61 -6.66
N ALA A 170 2.15 5.30 -6.07
CA ALA A 170 2.76 4.93 -4.80
C ALA A 170 2.22 5.84 -3.68
N VAL A 171 1.75 5.23 -2.60
CA VAL A 171 1.19 5.86 -1.40
C VAL A 171 2.02 5.48 -0.19
#